data_7319b6dbcfb2f46a59395aabc5acb31b
#
_entry.id   7319b6dbcfb2f46a59395aabc5acb31b
#
_cell.length_a   1.000
_cell.length_b   1.000
_cell.length_c   1.000
_cell.angle_alpha   90.00
_cell.angle_beta   90.00
_cell.angle_gamma   90.00
#
_symmetry.space_group_name_H-M   'P 1'
#
loop_
_entity.id
_entity.type
_entity.pdbx_description
1 polymer ?
#
loop_
_entity_poly.entity_id
_entity_poly.type
_entity_poly.pdbx_seq_one_letter_code
_entity_poly.pdbx_strand_id
1 'polypeptide(L)'
;MIRISFQLPVAALVLLTTACNQGKPAADTPTNTPAPPMAASPDSAVSTAAAPALPEPYATKSVTKRSKVIGWPAGKTPVVPTGFTVTEYAGDFKSPRWAYITPNGDVLVAEANTIPTTFKKKVAAKLDLDPSKSLQETSANRITLLRDTNKDGKPDVRETFLANLNQPFGMLVLGNYFYVANTDGVVRYAYKPGQTKITGPGEKILTLPGKGYNNHWTRNLLANASGSKIYVSVGSSSNVGENGMEYEQRRANILEINPDGTGEKVYAAGLRNPVGMDWNPSTKALWTAVNERDELGDDLVPDYLTSVQPGAFYGWPYSYFGQTEDPRRKGERPDLVKKAVVPEVALAPHSASLGLAFYDGKAFPAKYQQGAFVGQHGSWNRSEFTGYKVVFVPFENGKPAGKSEDFVSGFVASTGDKEVYGRPVGVTEMPDGSLLVLDDAGNKVWRVAAQ
;
A
#
# COMPACT_ATOMS: atom_id res chain seq x y z
N MET A 1 1.24 -62.95 -15.05
CA MET A 1 2.22 -63.46 -16.03
C MET A 1 2.47 -62.32 -16.99
N ILE A 2 3.57 -61.72 -17.08
CA ILE A 2 5.00 -61.91 -17.28
C ILE A 2 5.70 -60.63 -16.82
N ARG A 3 6.72 -60.77 -15.96
CA ARG A 3 7.72 -59.77 -15.62
C ARG A 3 8.78 -59.77 -16.74
N ILE A 4 9.28 -58.59 -17.12
CA ILE A 4 10.61 -58.50 -17.73
C ILE A 4 11.34 -57.29 -17.07
N SER A 5 12.40 -57.67 -16.35
CA SER A 5 13.47 -56.81 -15.86
C SER A 5 14.54 -56.64 -16.93
N PHE A 6 15.16 -55.48 -17.07
CA PHE A 6 16.49 -55.36 -17.66
C PHE A 6 17.37 -54.40 -16.85
N GLN A 7 18.56 -54.93 -16.52
CA GLN A 7 19.61 -54.30 -15.77
C GLN A 7 20.61 -53.59 -16.69
N LEU A 8 21.35 -52.67 -16.06
CA LEU A 8 22.50 -51.87 -16.47
C LEU A 8 23.64 -52.63 -17.22
N PRO A 9 24.61 -51.92 -17.84
CA PRO A 9 25.86 -51.75 -17.10
C PRO A 9 26.56 -50.38 -17.15
N VAL A 10 27.33 -50.16 -16.14
CA VAL A 10 28.41 -49.19 -15.87
C VAL A 10 29.62 -49.42 -16.79
N ALA A 11 30.27 -48.36 -17.26
CA ALA A 11 31.65 -48.39 -17.65
C ALA A 11 32.37 -47.06 -17.31
N ALA A 12 33.30 -47.16 -16.41
CA ALA A 12 34.24 -46.13 -16.08
C ALA A 12 35.43 -46.14 -17.05
N LEU A 13 35.97 -45.00 -17.45
CA LEU A 13 37.28 -44.91 -18.03
C LEU A 13 38.07 -43.68 -17.48
N VAL A 14 39.11 -44.02 -16.74
CA VAL A 14 40.16 -43.10 -16.25
C VAL A 14 41.23 -43.02 -17.31
N LEU A 15 41.69 -41.81 -17.65
CA LEU A 15 43.01 -41.62 -18.32
C LEU A 15 43.68 -40.35 -17.75
N LEU A 16 44.78 -40.59 -17.09
CA LEU A 16 45.84 -39.64 -16.72
C LEU A 16 46.71 -39.35 -17.98
N THR A 17 47.06 -38.09 -18.21
CA THR A 17 48.39 -37.77 -18.77
C THR A 17 48.88 -36.41 -18.25
N THR A 18 50.19 -36.44 -18.04
CA THR A 18 51.11 -35.52 -17.37
C THR A 18 51.43 -34.24 -18.15
N ALA A 19 51.74 -33.25 -17.35
CA ALA A 19 52.46 -32.01 -17.49
C ALA A 19 53.31 -31.69 -18.72
N CYS A 20 53.31 -30.45 -19.12
CA CYS A 20 54.50 -29.65 -19.42
C CYS A 20 54.29 -28.16 -19.13
N ASN A 21 55.23 -27.63 -18.40
CA ASN A 21 55.40 -26.29 -17.88
C ASN A 21 55.99 -25.36 -18.95
N GLN A 22 55.42 -24.18 -19.19
CA GLN A 22 56.20 -23.03 -19.70
C GLN A 22 55.56 -21.70 -19.24
N GLY A 23 56.45 -20.83 -18.89
CA GLY A 23 56.33 -19.67 -18.05
C GLY A 23 55.56 -18.47 -18.56
N LYS A 24 55.27 -17.65 -17.60
CA LYS A 24 54.66 -16.35 -17.45
C LYS A 24 55.00 -15.25 -18.45
N PRO A 25 54.18 -14.16 -18.51
CA PRO A 25 54.48 -13.03 -17.62
C PRO A 25 53.30 -12.60 -16.75
N ALA A 26 53.65 -11.94 -15.65
CA ALA A 26 52.78 -11.43 -14.61
C ALA A 26 51.89 -10.30 -15.11
N ALA A 27 50.59 -10.37 -14.79
CA ALA A 27 49.68 -9.24 -14.90
C ALA A 27 49.44 -8.69 -13.49
N ASP A 28 49.54 -7.38 -13.38
CA ASP A 28 49.36 -6.60 -12.15
C ASP A 28 48.01 -6.85 -11.49
N THR A 29 48.07 -7.14 -10.20
CA THR A 29 46.91 -7.22 -9.31
C THR A 29 46.50 -5.78 -8.97
N PRO A 30 45.26 -5.36 -9.21
CA PRO A 30 44.79 -4.10 -8.66
C PRO A 30 44.65 -4.22 -7.14
N THR A 31 45.42 -3.41 -6.43
CA THR A 31 45.32 -3.21 -4.98
C THR A 31 43.94 -2.62 -4.65
N ASN A 32 43.12 -3.42 -3.99
CA ASN A 32 41.84 -3.01 -3.47
C ASN A 32 42.09 -2.12 -2.22
N THR A 33 42.19 -0.81 -2.44
CA THR A 33 42.20 0.18 -1.35
C THR A 33 40.78 0.28 -0.84
N PRO A 34 40.49 0.03 0.46
CA PRO A 34 39.16 0.23 1.01
C PRO A 34 38.79 1.72 0.89
N ALA A 35 37.61 2.00 0.38
CA ALA A 35 37.04 3.35 0.41
C ALA A 35 36.97 3.83 1.88
N PRO A 36 37.24 5.13 2.16
CA PRO A 36 37.13 5.67 3.50
C PRO A 36 35.69 5.50 3.99
N PRO A 37 35.47 5.25 5.32
CA PRO A 37 34.14 5.13 5.88
C PRO A 37 33.41 6.47 5.63
N MET A 38 32.22 6.39 5.03
CA MET A 38 31.31 7.53 4.92
C MET A 38 31.04 8.06 6.33
N ALA A 39 31.34 9.34 6.53
CA ALA A 39 31.04 10.05 7.76
C ALA A 39 29.55 9.88 8.08
N ALA A 40 29.24 9.43 9.28
CA ALA A 40 27.88 9.41 9.81
C ALA A 40 27.31 10.84 9.72
N SER A 41 26.16 10.99 9.08
CA SER A 41 25.40 12.23 9.11
C SER A 41 25.06 12.58 10.56
N PRO A 42 25.12 13.86 10.95
CA PRO A 42 24.84 14.25 12.32
C PRO A 42 23.41 13.91 12.71
N ASP A 43 23.26 13.46 13.95
CA ASP A 43 22.03 13.14 14.67
C ASP A 43 20.78 13.86 14.15
N SER A 44 19.94 13.11 13.45
CA SER A 44 18.53 13.48 13.31
C SER A 44 17.88 13.23 14.65
N ALA A 45 17.77 14.27 15.45
CA ALA A 45 17.01 14.26 16.69
C ALA A 45 15.59 13.79 16.38
N VAL A 46 15.26 12.57 16.77
CA VAL A 46 13.93 12.00 16.73
C VAL A 46 13.02 12.92 17.54
N SER A 47 11.96 13.42 16.90
CA SER A 47 10.91 14.18 17.59
C SER A 47 10.30 13.27 18.65
N THR A 48 10.54 13.59 19.93
CA THR A 48 9.97 12.91 21.09
C THR A 48 8.53 13.37 21.34
N ALA A 49 7.61 13.10 20.42
CA ALA A 49 6.25 12.86 20.84
C ALA A 49 6.29 11.53 21.59
N ALA A 50 6.02 11.54 22.90
CA ALA A 50 6.00 10.33 23.69
C ALA A 50 5.09 9.30 23.00
N ALA A 51 5.60 8.07 22.79
CA ALA A 51 4.80 7.00 22.23
C ALA A 51 3.50 6.89 23.06
N PRO A 52 2.32 6.74 22.42
CA PRO A 52 1.07 6.63 23.16
C PRO A 52 1.17 5.47 24.16
N ALA A 53 0.61 5.65 25.37
CA ALA A 53 0.48 4.55 26.30
C ALA A 53 -0.49 3.53 25.68
N LEU A 54 0.05 2.35 25.33
CA LEU A 54 -0.75 1.28 24.76
C LEU A 54 -1.44 0.49 25.90
N PRO A 55 -2.72 0.09 25.73
CA PRO A 55 -3.36 -0.80 26.70
C PRO A 55 -2.73 -2.20 26.66
N GLU A 56 -3.02 -3.01 27.67
CA GLU A 56 -2.62 -4.42 27.67
C GLU A 56 -3.34 -5.19 26.56
N PRO A 57 -2.67 -6.15 25.91
CA PRO A 57 -3.32 -7.06 24.97
C PRO A 57 -4.54 -7.74 25.61
N TYR A 58 -5.64 -7.80 24.87
CA TYR A 58 -6.91 -8.39 25.31
C TYR A 58 -7.59 -7.67 26.47
N ALA A 59 -7.26 -6.41 26.74
CA ALA A 59 -7.98 -5.58 27.73
C ALA A 59 -9.49 -5.50 27.44
N THR A 60 -9.85 -5.59 26.16
CA THR A 60 -11.22 -5.79 25.69
C THR A 60 -11.32 -7.04 24.84
N LYS A 61 -12.52 -7.60 24.73
CA LYS A 61 -12.76 -8.76 23.87
C LYS A 61 -12.72 -8.35 22.40
N SER A 62 -11.97 -9.06 21.56
CA SER A 62 -12.03 -8.88 20.11
C SER A 62 -13.41 -9.23 19.57
N VAL A 63 -14.02 -8.28 18.85
CA VAL A 63 -15.38 -8.37 18.32
C VAL A 63 -15.36 -8.24 16.81
N THR A 64 -16.22 -8.98 16.11
CA THR A 64 -16.46 -8.81 14.67
C THR A 64 -17.73 -7.99 14.45
N LYS A 65 -17.58 -6.77 13.96
CA LYS A 65 -18.67 -5.87 13.57
C LYS A 65 -18.44 -5.42 12.13
N ARG A 66 -18.98 -6.16 11.16
CA ARG A 66 -18.87 -5.80 9.74
C ARG A 66 -19.90 -4.74 9.39
N SER A 67 -19.48 -3.74 8.60
CA SER A 67 -20.38 -2.72 8.07
C SER A 67 -21.35 -3.33 7.05
N LYS A 68 -22.51 -2.69 6.89
CA LYS A 68 -23.49 -2.92 5.83
C LYS A 68 -23.47 -1.70 4.91
N VAL A 69 -22.96 -1.86 3.71
CA VAL A 69 -22.96 -0.78 2.73
C VAL A 69 -24.34 -0.62 2.14
N ILE A 70 -24.91 0.56 2.30
CA ILE A 70 -26.22 0.93 1.76
C ILE A 70 -26.17 1.89 0.57
N GLY A 71 -24.93 2.39 0.24
CA GLY A 71 -24.70 3.38 -0.81
C GLY A 71 -25.15 4.80 -0.41
N TRP A 72 -24.74 5.76 -1.21
CA TRP A 72 -25.05 7.17 -0.99
C TRP A 72 -26.46 7.50 -1.48
N PRO A 73 -27.34 8.05 -0.63
CA PRO A 73 -28.62 8.58 -1.07
C PRO A 73 -28.43 9.73 -2.08
N ALA A 74 -29.39 9.91 -2.94
CA ALA A 74 -29.37 11.02 -3.91
C ALA A 74 -29.19 12.36 -3.20
N GLY A 75 -28.26 13.17 -3.70
CA GLY A 75 -27.93 14.49 -3.13
C GLY A 75 -27.14 14.48 -1.82
N LYS A 76 -26.82 13.29 -1.25
CA LYS A 76 -26.02 13.21 -0.05
C LYS A 76 -24.54 13.07 -0.40
N THR A 77 -23.71 13.84 0.29
CA THR A 77 -22.27 13.87 0.12
C THR A 77 -21.55 13.63 1.44
N PRO A 78 -20.27 13.29 1.44
CA PRO A 78 -19.43 13.38 2.64
C PRO A 78 -19.45 14.78 3.26
N VAL A 79 -19.01 14.86 4.50
CA VAL A 79 -18.91 16.10 5.27
C VAL A 79 -17.46 16.54 5.32
N VAL A 80 -17.23 17.82 5.08
CA VAL A 80 -15.89 18.47 5.12
C VAL A 80 -15.91 19.68 6.05
N PRO A 81 -14.75 20.17 6.53
CA PRO A 81 -14.67 21.38 7.35
C PRO A 81 -15.19 22.62 6.63
N THR A 82 -15.56 23.65 7.41
CA THR A 82 -15.90 24.98 6.88
C THR A 82 -14.75 25.52 6.03
N GLY A 83 -15.08 26.14 4.88
CA GLY A 83 -14.12 26.62 3.89
C GLY A 83 -13.77 25.60 2.80
N PHE A 84 -14.44 24.42 2.83
CA PHE A 84 -14.32 23.43 1.77
C PHE A 84 -15.68 23.06 1.16
N THR A 85 -15.63 22.55 -0.04
CA THR A 85 -16.73 21.89 -0.72
C THR A 85 -16.35 20.46 -1.05
N VAL A 86 -17.35 19.56 -1.06
CA VAL A 86 -17.20 18.21 -1.58
C VAL A 86 -18.25 17.96 -2.64
N THR A 87 -17.82 17.44 -3.78
CA THR A 87 -18.66 17.10 -4.93
C THR A 87 -18.33 15.69 -5.41
N GLU A 88 -19.30 15.04 -6.06
CA GLU A 88 -19.01 13.82 -6.80
C GLU A 88 -18.19 14.19 -8.05
N TYR A 89 -16.95 13.71 -8.12
CA TYR A 89 -16.08 13.88 -9.29
C TYR A 89 -16.49 12.91 -10.41
N ALA A 90 -16.70 11.64 -10.03
CA ALA A 90 -17.21 10.62 -10.93
C ALA A 90 -17.85 9.46 -10.13
N GLY A 91 -18.88 8.84 -10.68
CA GLY A 91 -19.58 7.67 -10.15
C GLY A 91 -19.45 6.44 -11.03
N ASP A 92 -20.31 5.43 -10.77
CA ASP A 92 -20.44 4.22 -11.59
C ASP A 92 -19.16 3.40 -11.79
N PHE A 93 -18.29 3.38 -10.78
CA PHE A 93 -17.14 2.52 -10.73
C PHE A 93 -17.50 1.12 -10.21
N LYS A 94 -16.52 0.21 -10.28
CA LYS A 94 -16.56 -1.10 -9.61
C LYS A 94 -15.38 -1.19 -8.65
N SER A 95 -15.59 -0.74 -7.42
CA SER A 95 -14.56 -0.64 -6.36
C SER A 95 -13.32 0.16 -6.79
N PRO A 96 -13.43 1.48 -6.93
CA PRO A 96 -12.29 2.37 -7.20
C PRO A 96 -11.38 2.39 -5.96
N ARG A 97 -10.11 2.00 -6.12
CA ARG A 97 -9.19 1.81 -4.99
C ARG A 97 -8.09 2.84 -4.92
N TRP A 98 -7.55 3.20 -6.07
CA TRP A 98 -6.40 4.10 -6.17
C TRP A 98 -6.53 5.01 -7.36
N ALA A 99 -6.13 6.27 -7.24
CA ALA A 99 -6.01 7.19 -8.36
C ALA A 99 -4.54 7.58 -8.58
N TYR A 100 -4.20 7.81 -9.82
CA TYR A 100 -2.92 8.35 -10.26
C TYR A 100 -3.15 9.49 -11.23
N ILE A 101 -2.52 10.62 -10.99
CA ILE A 101 -2.59 11.76 -11.89
C ILE A 101 -1.42 11.67 -12.88
N THR A 102 -1.75 11.57 -14.15
CA THR A 102 -0.73 11.52 -15.20
C THR A 102 -0.06 12.88 -15.41
N PRO A 103 1.13 12.95 -16.01
CA PRO A 103 1.81 14.23 -16.27
C PRO A 103 1.01 15.24 -17.10
N ASN A 104 0.02 14.80 -17.88
CA ASN A 104 -0.87 15.68 -18.63
C ASN A 104 -2.21 15.99 -17.92
N GLY A 105 -2.36 15.56 -16.64
CA GLY A 105 -3.50 15.87 -15.80
C GLY A 105 -4.68 14.90 -15.87
N ASP A 106 -4.59 13.81 -16.64
CA ASP A 106 -5.63 12.77 -16.63
C ASP A 106 -5.63 12.04 -15.30
N VAL A 107 -6.81 11.66 -14.83
CA VAL A 107 -6.99 10.83 -13.62
C VAL A 107 -7.17 9.38 -14.04
N LEU A 108 -6.26 8.52 -13.63
CA LEU A 108 -6.36 7.08 -13.79
C LEU A 108 -6.86 6.44 -12.50
N VAL A 109 -7.93 5.66 -12.58
CA VAL A 109 -8.57 5.00 -11.43
C VAL A 109 -8.43 3.48 -11.55
N ALA A 110 -7.76 2.85 -10.59
CA ALA A 110 -7.68 1.40 -10.49
C ALA A 110 -8.96 0.85 -9.85
N GLU A 111 -9.61 -0.09 -10.52
CA GLU A 111 -10.83 -0.76 -10.09
C GLU A 111 -10.56 -2.24 -9.85
N ALA A 112 -10.58 -2.66 -8.58
CA ALA A 112 -10.33 -4.03 -8.17
C ALA A 112 -10.92 -4.36 -6.79
N ASN A 113 -11.30 -5.63 -6.59
CA ASN A 113 -11.82 -6.16 -5.32
C ASN A 113 -10.99 -7.31 -4.79
N THR A 114 -11.32 -7.72 -3.54
CA THR A 114 -10.87 -8.99 -2.99
C THR A 114 -11.52 -10.16 -3.74
N ILE A 115 -10.69 -11.04 -4.28
CA ILE A 115 -11.13 -12.25 -4.97
C ILE A 115 -11.34 -13.36 -3.93
N PRO A 116 -12.50 -14.07 -3.93
CA PRO A 116 -12.76 -15.16 -3.02
C PRO A 116 -11.87 -16.37 -3.31
N THR A 117 -11.04 -16.78 -2.36
CA THR A 117 -10.09 -17.89 -2.50
C THR A 117 -10.61 -19.24 -1.99
N THR A 118 -11.56 -19.25 -1.05
CA THR A 118 -12.15 -20.48 -0.50
C THR A 118 -13.56 -20.72 -1.02
N PHE A 119 -14.00 -21.98 -1.03
CA PHE A 119 -15.36 -22.35 -1.45
C PHE A 119 -16.44 -21.56 -0.70
N LYS A 120 -16.33 -21.44 0.63
CA LYS A 120 -17.26 -20.65 1.46
C LYS A 120 -17.31 -19.18 1.02
N LYS A 121 -16.14 -18.55 0.78
CA LYS A 121 -16.07 -17.18 0.29
C LYS A 121 -16.65 -17.04 -1.12
N LYS A 122 -16.42 -18.01 -2.00
CA LYS A 122 -17.01 -18.02 -3.35
C LYS A 122 -18.53 -18.06 -3.32
N VAL A 123 -19.10 -18.93 -2.48
CA VAL A 123 -20.56 -19.00 -2.30
C VAL A 123 -21.09 -17.70 -1.71
N ALA A 124 -20.43 -17.14 -0.69
CA ALA A 124 -20.84 -15.88 -0.08
C ALA A 124 -20.80 -14.71 -1.09
N ALA A 125 -19.77 -14.63 -1.90
CA ALA A 125 -19.65 -13.61 -2.94
C ALA A 125 -20.72 -13.78 -4.04
N LYS A 126 -20.96 -15.01 -4.50
CA LYS A 126 -21.96 -15.32 -5.52
C LYS A 126 -23.39 -14.99 -5.07
N LEU A 127 -23.68 -15.19 -3.80
CA LEU A 127 -24.99 -14.92 -3.21
C LEU A 127 -25.09 -13.51 -2.61
N ASP A 128 -24.07 -12.64 -2.82
CA ASP A 128 -23.97 -11.28 -2.27
C ASP A 128 -24.21 -11.22 -0.75
N LEU A 129 -23.65 -12.19 -0.01
CA LEU A 129 -23.81 -12.33 1.42
C LEU A 129 -22.79 -11.52 2.24
N ASP A 130 -21.86 -10.81 1.59
CA ASP A 130 -20.95 -9.89 2.29
C ASP A 130 -21.55 -8.47 2.35
N PRO A 131 -22.11 -8.06 3.47
CA PRO A 131 -22.74 -6.76 3.60
C PRO A 131 -21.76 -5.60 3.48
N SER A 132 -20.47 -5.85 3.70
CA SER A 132 -19.41 -4.84 3.59
C SER A 132 -18.99 -4.54 2.15
N LYS A 133 -19.48 -5.31 1.17
CA LYS A 133 -19.10 -5.25 -0.25
C LYS A 133 -17.61 -5.37 -0.53
N SER A 134 -16.82 -5.81 0.45
CA SER A 134 -15.38 -6.04 0.30
C SER A 134 -15.08 -7.30 -0.52
N LEU A 135 -15.98 -8.27 -0.50
CA LEU A 135 -15.88 -9.54 -1.20
C LEU A 135 -16.95 -9.61 -2.29
N GLN A 136 -16.53 -9.66 -3.54
CA GLN A 136 -17.44 -9.75 -4.69
C GLN A 136 -17.08 -10.97 -5.56
N GLU A 137 -18.04 -11.48 -6.32
CA GLU A 137 -17.83 -12.65 -7.19
C GLU A 137 -16.75 -12.38 -8.26
N THR A 138 -16.77 -11.16 -8.81
CA THR A 138 -15.83 -10.75 -9.86
C THR A 138 -15.16 -9.44 -9.47
N SER A 139 -13.94 -9.25 -9.97
CA SER A 139 -13.21 -7.97 -9.90
C SER A 139 -13.18 -7.32 -11.28
N ALA A 140 -13.33 -6.00 -11.33
CA ALA A 140 -13.28 -5.25 -12.60
C ALA A 140 -11.91 -5.39 -13.28
N ASN A 141 -10.84 -5.47 -12.49
CA ASN A 141 -9.47 -5.71 -12.98
C ASN A 141 -9.08 -4.80 -14.14
N ARG A 142 -9.39 -3.52 -14.02
CA ARG A 142 -9.13 -2.51 -15.04
C ARG A 142 -8.65 -1.20 -14.43
N ILE A 143 -8.15 -0.34 -15.29
CA ILE A 143 -7.87 1.07 -15.02
C ILE A 143 -8.78 1.89 -15.91
N THR A 144 -9.52 2.81 -15.30
CA THR A 144 -10.38 3.76 -15.99
C THR A 144 -9.69 5.12 -16.05
N LEU A 145 -9.65 5.73 -17.24
CA LEU A 145 -9.18 7.09 -17.46
C LEU A 145 -10.36 8.05 -17.38
N LEU A 146 -10.14 9.13 -16.65
CA LEU A 146 -11.01 10.29 -16.61
C LEU A 146 -10.22 11.51 -17.07
N ARG A 147 -10.77 12.31 -17.95
CA ARG A 147 -10.20 13.57 -18.44
C ARG A 147 -11.23 14.67 -18.38
N ASP A 148 -10.83 15.81 -17.88
CA ASP A 148 -11.57 17.06 -17.89
C ASP A 148 -10.97 17.93 -19.00
N THR A 149 -11.66 17.99 -20.15
CA THR A 149 -11.14 18.72 -21.33
C THR A 149 -11.49 20.20 -21.30
N ASN A 150 -12.58 20.56 -20.64
CA ASN A 150 -13.06 21.93 -20.53
C ASN A 150 -12.59 22.64 -19.25
N LYS A 151 -11.91 21.90 -18.32
CA LYS A 151 -11.36 22.40 -17.04
C LYS A 151 -12.41 22.96 -16.08
N ASP A 152 -13.62 22.41 -16.08
CA ASP A 152 -14.68 22.80 -15.14
C ASP A 152 -14.63 22.04 -13.80
N GLY A 153 -13.65 21.14 -13.64
CA GLY A 153 -13.45 20.33 -12.45
C GLY A 153 -14.27 19.05 -12.44
N LYS A 154 -14.84 18.65 -13.59
CA LYS A 154 -15.55 17.39 -13.81
C LYS A 154 -15.03 16.70 -15.07
N PRO A 155 -14.83 15.39 -15.05
CA PRO A 155 -14.40 14.67 -16.24
C PRO A 155 -15.54 14.59 -17.28
N ASP A 156 -15.25 14.97 -18.53
CA ASP A 156 -16.13 14.82 -19.67
C ASP A 156 -15.73 13.67 -20.59
N VAL A 157 -14.54 13.10 -20.40
CA VAL A 157 -14.09 11.86 -21.06
C VAL A 157 -13.90 10.76 -20.03
N ARG A 158 -14.47 9.58 -20.31
CA ARG A 158 -14.30 8.36 -19.52
C ARG A 158 -14.03 7.19 -20.43
N GLU A 159 -12.85 6.55 -20.28
CA GLU A 159 -12.41 5.45 -21.11
C GLU A 159 -11.80 4.30 -20.28
N THR A 160 -11.92 3.08 -20.78
CA THR A 160 -11.11 1.98 -20.22
C THR A 160 -9.68 2.12 -20.73
N PHE A 161 -8.80 2.62 -19.88
CA PHE A 161 -7.40 2.84 -20.19
C PHE A 161 -6.62 1.54 -20.36
N LEU A 162 -6.83 0.58 -19.44
CA LEU A 162 -6.19 -0.72 -19.47
C LEU A 162 -7.11 -1.76 -18.79
N ALA A 163 -7.24 -2.93 -19.40
CA ALA A 163 -8.10 -4.02 -18.92
C ALA A 163 -7.34 -5.34 -18.78
N ASN A 164 -8.03 -6.37 -18.29
CA ASN A 164 -7.50 -7.72 -18.12
C ASN A 164 -6.27 -7.78 -17.20
N LEU A 165 -6.27 -6.97 -16.17
CA LEU A 165 -5.25 -6.93 -15.13
C LEU A 165 -5.54 -7.97 -14.03
N ASN A 166 -4.64 -8.10 -13.06
CA ASN A 166 -4.81 -8.99 -11.91
C ASN A 166 -4.84 -8.19 -10.61
N GLN A 167 -6.02 -7.73 -10.19
CA GLN A 167 -6.19 -6.86 -9.02
C GLN A 167 -5.20 -5.68 -9.03
N PRO A 168 -5.30 -4.76 -10.03
CA PRO A 168 -4.43 -3.59 -10.11
C PRO A 168 -4.65 -2.65 -8.93
N PHE A 169 -3.57 -1.98 -8.50
CA PHE A 169 -3.65 -0.96 -7.47
C PHE A 169 -2.72 0.22 -7.77
N GLY A 170 -1.43 0.13 -7.46
CA GLY A 170 -0.46 1.20 -7.71
C GLY A 170 -0.19 1.41 -9.18
N MET A 171 -0.05 2.67 -9.56
CA MET A 171 0.21 3.13 -10.91
C MET A 171 1.32 4.16 -10.92
N LEU A 172 2.11 4.21 -11.99
CA LEU A 172 3.22 5.15 -12.13
C LEU A 172 3.53 5.38 -13.61
N VAL A 173 3.74 6.62 -14.01
CA VAL A 173 4.37 6.97 -15.29
C VAL A 173 5.83 7.34 -15.02
N LEU A 174 6.75 6.69 -15.71
CA LEU A 174 8.17 6.98 -15.62
C LEU A 174 8.82 6.86 -17.00
N GLY A 175 9.36 7.97 -17.50
CA GLY A 175 9.84 8.06 -18.88
C GLY A 175 8.73 7.69 -19.89
N ASN A 176 9.01 6.78 -20.79
CA ASN A 176 8.09 6.32 -21.82
C ASN A 176 7.30 5.07 -21.41
N TYR A 177 7.17 4.81 -20.10
CA TYR A 177 6.48 3.63 -19.59
C TYR A 177 5.41 4.00 -18.57
N PHE A 178 4.31 3.27 -18.64
CA PHE A 178 3.28 3.19 -17.61
C PHE A 178 3.43 1.88 -16.84
N TYR A 179 3.54 1.96 -15.54
CA TYR A 179 3.71 0.82 -14.63
C TYR A 179 2.41 0.58 -13.87
N VAL A 180 2.07 -0.70 -13.72
CA VAL A 180 0.94 -1.16 -12.91
C VAL A 180 1.42 -2.21 -11.93
N ALA A 181 1.15 -2.01 -10.65
CA ALA A 181 1.30 -3.06 -9.66
C ALA A 181 0.01 -3.88 -9.58
N ASN A 182 0.09 -5.09 -10.08
CA ASN A 182 -0.90 -6.14 -9.86
C ASN A 182 -0.58 -6.91 -8.58
N THR A 183 -1.54 -7.69 -8.05
CA THR A 183 -1.29 -8.46 -6.83
C THR A 183 -0.12 -9.46 -6.94
N ASP A 184 0.18 -9.93 -8.15
CA ASP A 184 1.20 -10.95 -8.45
C ASP A 184 2.45 -10.40 -9.16
N GLY A 185 2.56 -9.08 -9.33
CA GLY A 185 3.74 -8.50 -9.97
C GLY A 185 3.56 -7.09 -10.49
N VAL A 186 4.66 -6.50 -10.92
CA VAL A 186 4.68 -5.21 -11.60
C VAL A 186 4.84 -5.44 -13.10
N VAL A 187 3.95 -4.81 -13.87
CA VAL A 187 3.96 -4.87 -15.35
C VAL A 187 4.13 -3.46 -15.87
N ARG A 188 5.01 -3.26 -16.84
CA ARG A 188 5.16 -1.99 -17.55
C ARG A 188 4.66 -2.08 -18.99
N TYR A 189 4.17 -0.97 -19.49
CA TYR A 189 3.60 -0.82 -20.82
C TYR A 189 4.24 0.39 -21.51
N ALA A 190 4.46 0.35 -22.81
CA ALA A 190 4.83 1.54 -23.57
C ALA A 190 3.73 2.60 -23.43
N TYR A 191 4.14 3.83 -23.10
CA TYR A 191 3.22 4.93 -22.81
C TYR A 191 3.59 6.20 -23.57
N LYS A 192 2.59 6.89 -24.07
CA LYS A 192 2.72 8.23 -24.64
C LYS A 192 1.77 9.19 -23.91
N PRO A 193 2.23 10.38 -23.49
CA PRO A 193 1.37 11.36 -22.87
C PRO A 193 0.11 11.66 -23.69
N GLY A 194 -1.02 11.76 -23.01
CA GLY A 194 -2.31 12.09 -23.64
C GLY A 194 -3.04 10.94 -24.33
N GLN A 195 -2.46 9.73 -24.40
CA GLN A 195 -3.21 8.57 -24.90
C GLN A 195 -4.32 8.18 -23.92
N THR A 196 -5.48 7.79 -24.47
CA THR A 196 -6.65 7.40 -23.66
C THR A 196 -6.76 5.90 -23.46
N LYS A 197 -5.92 5.11 -24.11
CA LYS A 197 -5.94 3.64 -24.06
C LYS A 197 -4.57 3.06 -24.34
N ILE A 198 -4.21 1.99 -23.61
CA ILE A 198 -3.07 1.15 -23.90
C ILE A 198 -3.55 -0.15 -24.56
N THR A 199 -3.03 -0.46 -25.75
CA THR A 199 -3.37 -1.66 -26.52
C THR A 199 -2.18 -2.60 -26.73
N GLY A 200 -0.97 -2.13 -26.45
CA GLY A 200 0.26 -2.92 -26.57
C GLY A 200 0.41 -3.95 -25.45
N PRO A 201 1.27 -4.96 -25.66
CA PRO A 201 1.56 -5.95 -24.64
C PRO A 201 2.27 -5.33 -23.44
N GLY A 202 2.01 -5.87 -22.25
CA GLY A 202 2.74 -5.56 -21.03
C GLY A 202 3.96 -6.45 -20.85
N GLU A 203 5.01 -5.89 -20.29
CA GLU A 203 6.20 -6.61 -19.84
C GLU A 203 6.17 -6.75 -18.32
N LYS A 204 6.11 -7.99 -17.80
CA LYS A 204 6.22 -8.24 -16.35
C LYS A 204 7.68 -8.11 -15.94
N ILE A 205 8.00 -7.03 -15.22
CA ILE A 205 9.36 -6.70 -14.75
C ILE A 205 9.66 -7.22 -13.35
N LEU A 206 8.62 -7.50 -12.55
CA LEU A 206 8.76 -8.02 -11.19
C LEU A 206 7.66 -9.02 -10.91
N THR A 207 8.01 -10.19 -10.38
CA THR A 207 7.03 -11.15 -9.82
C THR A 207 6.90 -10.91 -8.32
N LEU A 208 5.66 -10.83 -7.82
CA LEU A 208 5.35 -10.64 -6.40
C LEU A 208 4.58 -11.83 -5.84
N PRO A 209 4.67 -12.08 -4.52
CA PRO A 209 3.90 -13.15 -3.89
C PRO A 209 2.40 -12.80 -3.90
N GLY A 210 1.62 -13.44 -4.75
CA GLY A 210 0.18 -13.21 -4.93
C GLY A 210 -0.67 -14.47 -4.89
N LYS A 211 -0.05 -15.66 -4.74
CA LYS A 211 -0.74 -16.96 -4.72
C LYS A 211 -1.12 -17.38 -3.29
N GLY A 212 -2.11 -18.27 -3.19
CA GLY A 212 -2.57 -18.83 -1.92
C GLY A 212 -3.37 -17.85 -1.08
N TYR A 213 -3.18 -17.90 0.24
CA TYR A 213 -3.76 -16.94 1.16
C TYR A 213 -3.06 -15.58 0.98
N ASN A 214 -3.80 -14.57 0.63
CA ASN A 214 -3.28 -13.25 0.25
C ASN A 214 -4.25 -12.18 0.77
N ASN A 215 -4.30 -12.03 2.08
CA ASN A 215 -5.26 -11.14 2.75
C ASN A 215 -5.04 -9.67 2.36
N HIS A 216 -3.76 -9.26 2.29
CA HIS A 216 -3.37 -7.93 1.84
C HIS A 216 -2.86 -8.01 0.39
N TRP A 217 -3.77 -7.94 -0.55
CA TRP A 217 -3.49 -8.15 -1.97
C TRP A 217 -3.03 -6.87 -2.70
N THR A 218 -3.21 -5.70 -2.11
CA THR A 218 -2.82 -4.42 -2.73
C THR A 218 -1.29 -4.30 -2.84
N ARG A 219 -0.82 -3.68 -3.91
CA ARG A 219 0.58 -3.35 -4.17
C ARG A 219 0.63 -1.91 -4.67
N ASN A 220 1.38 -1.05 -4.01
CA ASN A 220 1.49 0.34 -4.45
C ASN A 220 2.87 0.62 -5.06
N LEU A 221 2.97 1.67 -5.85
CA LEU A 221 4.20 2.11 -6.52
C LEU A 221 4.47 3.57 -6.21
N LEU A 222 5.75 3.88 -5.98
CA LEU A 222 6.23 5.25 -5.89
C LEU A 222 7.65 5.32 -6.45
N ALA A 223 7.95 6.30 -7.32
CA ALA A 223 9.31 6.52 -7.80
C ALA A 223 10.04 7.56 -6.94
N ASN A 224 11.37 7.48 -6.88
CA ASN A 224 12.17 8.58 -6.36
C ASN A 224 12.19 9.75 -7.36
N ALA A 225 12.58 10.93 -6.91
CA ALA A 225 12.57 12.15 -7.72
C ALA A 225 13.40 12.06 -9.00
N SER A 226 14.49 11.28 -9.01
CA SER A 226 15.32 11.08 -10.22
C SER A 226 14.76 10.04 -11.18
N GLY A 227 13.72 9.29 -10.78
CA GLY A 227 13.19 8.18 -11.56
C GLY A 227 14.12 6.96 -11.65
N SER A 228 15.20 6.92 -10.88
CA SER A 228 16.15 5.82 -10.90
C SER A 228 15.76 4.61 -10.07
N LYS A 229 14.77 4.76 -9.18
CA LYS A 229 14.24 3.72 -8.30
C LYS A 229 12.72 3.77 -8.22
N ILE A 230 12.13 2.58 -8.11
CA ILE A 230 10.71 2.38 -7.82
C ILE A 230 10.60 1.63 -6.49
N TYR A 231 9.74 2.12 -5.60
CA TYR A 231 9.37 1.50 -4.33
C TYR A 231 8.06 0.76 -4.51
N VAL A 232 8.01 -0.49 -4.02
CA VAL A 232 6.84 -1.36 -4.16
C VAL A 232 6.40 -1.82 -2.78
N SER A 233 5.22 -1.41 -2.33
CA SER A 233 4.67 -1.90 -1.07
C SER A 233 4.05 -3.29 -1.21
N VAL A 234 4.31 -4.16 -0.25
CA VAL A 234 3.83 -5.54 -0.24
C VAL A 234 3.33 -5.89 1.17
N GLY A 235 2.02 -5.96 1.34
CA GLY A 235 1.42 -6.35 2.62
C GLY A 235 1.65 -7.83 2.96
N SER A 236 1.48 -8.19 4.23
CA SER A 236 1.55 -9.57 4.71
C SER A 236 0.48 -10.45 4.06
N SER A 237 0.65 -11.76 4.07
CA SER A 237 -0.40 -12.68 3.64
C SER A 237 -1.47 -12.85 4.71
N SER A 238 -1.09 -12.78 5.97
CA SER A 238 -1.88 -13.15 7.14
C SER A 238 -1.93 -12.03 8.18
N ASN A 239 -2.65 -12.26 9.28
CA ASN A 239 -2.79 -11.29 10.37
C ASN A 239 -1.47 -11.13 11.16
N VAL A 240 -0.87 -12.25 11.57
CA VAL A 240 0.32 -12.29 12.45
C VAL A 240 1.27 -13.45 12.09
N GLY A 241 1.27 -13.88 10.82
CA GLY A 241 2.07 -15.03 10.36
C GLY A 241 1.50 -16.39 10.78
N GLU A 242 0.20 -16.47 11.09
CA GLU A 242 -0.47 -17.66 11.61
C GLU A 242 -0.51 -18.84 10.64
N ASN A 243 -0.27 -18.60 9.36
CA ASN A 243 -0.25 -19.66 8.34
C ASN A 243 1.16 -20.21 8.06
N GLY A 244 2.19 -19.71 8.77
CA GLY A 244 3.59 -20.03 8.57
C GLY A 244 4.39 -18.88 7.97
N MET A 245 5.61 -18.68 8.47
CA MET A 245 6.47 -17.58 8.02
C MET A 245 7.04 -17.80 6.61
N GLU A 246 7.00 -19.01 6.10
CA GLU A 246 7.36 -19.34 4.73
C GLU A 246 6.41 -18.69 3.70
N TYR A 247 5.16 -18.41 4.08
CA TYR A 247 4.18 -17.69 3.25
C TYR A 247 4.35 -16.16 3.33
N GLU A 248 5.15 -15.67 4.26
CA GLU A 248 5.44 -14.25 4.45
C GLU A 248 6.75 -13.79 3.79
N GLN A 249 7.41 -14.66 3.04
CA GLN A 249 8.63 -14.30 2.30
C GLN A 249 8.33 -13.18 1.28
N ARG A 250 9.17 -12.13 1.32
CA ARG A 250 9.02 -10.90 0.49
C ARG A 250 7.68 -10.18 0.69
N ARG A 251 7.10 -10.28 1.92
CA ARG A 251 5.88 -9.60 2.34
C ARG A 251 6.11 -8.75 3.59
N ALA A 252 5.12 -7.97 3.98
CA ALA A 252 5.19 -7.03 5.09
C ALA A 252 6.42 -6.11 4.97
N ASN A 253 6.61 -5.55 3.78
CA ASN A 253 7.79 -4.78 3.45
C ASN A 253 7.52 -3.74 2.34
N ILE A 254 8.52 -2.90 2.12
CA ILE A 254 8.66 -2.10 0.91
C ILE A 254 9.91 -2.60 0.19
N LEU A 255 9.76 -2.98 -1.07
CA LEU A 255 10.85 -3.34 -1.96
C LEU A 255 11.34 -2.10 -2.70
N GLU A 256 12.63 -2.05 -3.03
CA GLU A 256 13.21 -1.11 -3.98
C GLU A 256 13.70 -1.87 -5.21
N ILE A 257 13.38 -1.38 -6.40
CA ILE A 257 13.82 -1.95 -7.68
C ILE A 257 14.29 -0.84 -8.63
N ASN A 258 15.04 -1.21 -9.65
CA ASN A 258 15.29 -0.35 -10.81
C ASN A 258 14.04 -0.31 -11.73
N PRO A 259 13.89 0.70 -12.62
CA PRO A 259 12.75 0.78 -13.54
C PRO A 259 12.61 -0.38 -14.52
N ASP A 260 13.65 -1.16 -14.71
CA ASP A 260 13.66 -2.39 -15.52
C ASP A 260 13.33 -3.65 -14.70
N GLY A 261 13.07 -3.51 -13.40
CA GLY A 261 12.78 -4.59 -12.47
C GLY A 261 14.02 -5.25 -11.84
N THR A 262 15.23 -4.88 -12.27
CA THR A 262 16.48 -5.41 -11.69
C THR A 262 16.79 -4.76 -10.34
N GLY A 263 17.82 -5.27 -9.65
CA GLY A 263 18.33 -4.67 -8.41
C GLY A 263 17.34 -4.73 -7.23
N GLU A 264 16.42 -5.70 -7.24
CA GLU A 264 15.47 -5.89 -6.13
C GLU A 264 16.18 -6.05 -4.80
N LYS A 265 15.75 -5.27 -3.82
CA LYS A 265 16.12 -5.44 -2.41
C LYS A 265 14.96 -5.07 -1.49
N VAL A 266 14.94 -5.62 -0.30
CA VAL A 266 14.05 -5.15 0.76
C VAL A 266 14.55 -3.81 1.25
N TYR A 267 13.77 -2.76 1.04
CA TYR A 267 14.10 -1.41 1.49
C TYR A 267 13.81 -1.24 2.99
N ALA A 268 12.64 -1.70 3.44
CA ALA A 268 12.26 -1.76 4.85
C ALA A 268 11.34 -2.96 5.09
N ALA A 269 11.39 -3.56 6.28
CA ALA A 269 10.62 -4.74 6.63
C ALA A 269 9.84 -4.58 7.95
N GLY A 270 8.95 -5.52 8.25
CA GLY A 270 8.14 -5.50 9.47
C GLY A 270 6.99 -4.49 9.44
N LEU A 271 6.63 -4.02 8.26
CA LEU A 271 5.47 -3.18 7.97
C LEU A 271 4.30 -4.10 7.60
N ARG A 272 3.36 -4.38 8.51
CA ARG A 272 2.33 -5.41 8.27
C ARG A 272 1.60 -5.24 6.95
N ASN A 273 1.01 -4.10 6.70
CA ASN A 273 0.35 -3.79 5.43
C ASN A 273 0.58 -2.32 5.06
N PRO A 274 1.76 -1.98 4.51
CA PRO A 274 2.04 -0.66 3.99
C PRO A 274 1.26 -0.49 2.68
N VAL A 275 0.43 0.53 2.57
CA VAL A 275 -0.42 0.73 1.38
C VAL A 275 -0.15 2.07 0.74
N GLY A 276 -0.53 3.17 1.38
CA GLY A 276 -0.22 4.51 0.91
C GLY A 276 1.26 4.80 1.11
N MET A 277 1.91 5.28 0.08
CA MET A 277 3.29 5.77 0.12
C MET A 277 3.34 7.14 -0.52
N ASP A 278 4.09 8.05 0.09
CA ASP A 278 4.33 9.36 -0.47
C ASP A 278 5.63 9.98 0.06
N TRP A 279 6.15 10.98 -0.64
CA TRP A 279 7.31 11.74 -0.26
C TRP A 279 6.91 12.95 0.58
N ASN A 280 7.47 13.07 1.78
CA ASN A 280 7.32 14.30 2.54
C ASN A 280 7.94 15.47 1.75
N PRO A 281 7.17 16.51 1.39
CA PRO A 281 7.63 17.58 0.51
C PRO A 281 8.79 18.40 1.09
N SER A 282 8.91 18.47 2.41
CA SER A 282 9.97 19.25 3.11
C SER A 282 11.25 18.45 3.24
N THR A 283 11.18 17.21 3.72
CA THR A 283 12.36 16.38 4.06
C THR A 283 12.79 15.45 2.94
N LYS A 284 11.93 15.23 1.94
CA LYS A 284 12.11 14.24 0.88
C LYS A 284 12.24 12.78 1.40
N ALA A 285 11.86 12.55 2.65
CA ALA A 285 11.78 11.20 3.21
C ALA A 285 10.54 10.46 2.65
N LEU A 286 10.70 9.15 2.42
CA LEU A 286 9.59 8.27 2.11
C LEU A 286 8.73 8.05 3.36
N TRP A 287 7.41 8.18 3.24
CA TRP A 287 6.45 7.86 4.29
C TRP A 287 5.46 6.81 3.82
N THR A 288 4.88 6.09 4.79
CA THR A 288 3.83 5.10 4.50
C THR A 288 2.78 5.08 5.61
N ALA A 289 1.52 4.86 5.20
CA ALA A 289 0.44 4.50 6.09
C ALA A 289 0.37 2.97 6.21
N VAL A 290 0.31 2.47 7.43
CA VAL A 290 0.31 1.03 7.73
C VAL A 290 -0.96 0.65 8.48
N ASN A 291 -1.69 -0.30 7.90
CA ASN A 291 -2.81 -0.97 8.54
C ASN A 291 -2.28 -2.14 9.36
N GLU A 292 -2.47 -2.06 10.67
CA GLU A 292 -1.93 -2.98 11.65
C GLU A 292 -2.82 -4.20 11.95
N ARG A 293 -2.31 -5.07 12.83
CA ARG A 293 -2.90 -6.37 13.12
C ARG A 293 -4.17 -6.26 13.98
N ASP A 294 -5.04 -7.23 13.78
CA ASP A 294 -6.30 -7.39 14.49
C ASP A 294 -6.19 -8.38 15.67
N GLU A 295 -7.28 -8.50 16.44
CA GLU A 295 -7.49 -9.55 17.44
C GLU A 295 -6.66 -9.42 18.73
N LEU A 296 -6.37 -8.18 19.17
CA LEU A 296 -5.83 -7.89 20.52
C LEU A 296 -6.77 -7.06 21.38
N GLY A 297 -8.02 -6.91 20.97
CA GLY A 297 -9.04 -6.08 21.60
C GLY A 297 -9.34 -4.81 20.78
N ASP A 298 -10.24 -3.98 21.28
CA ASP A 298 -10.73 -2.81 20.54
C ASP A 298 -9.66 -1.72 20.33
N ASP A 299 -8.75 -1.55 21.29
CA ASP A 299 -7.80 -0.43 21.32
C ASP A 299 -6.37 -0.82 20.98
N LEU A 300 -6.18 -2.04 20.43
CA LEU A 300 -4.92 -2.55 19.89
C LEU A 300 -5.14 -3.27 18.55
N VAL A 301 -4.26 -3.10 17.58
CA VAL A 301 -3.03 -2.29 17.55
C VAL A 301 -3.35 -0.98 16.83
N PRO A 302 -2.78 0.17 17.20
CA PRO A 302 -2.93 1.39 16.42
C PRO A 302 -2.40 1.18 15.00
N ASP A 303 -3.16 1.59 13.99
CA ASP A 303 -2.58 1.90 12.69
C ASP A 303 -1.56 3.04 12.84
N TYR A 304 -0.70 3.24 11.87
CA TYR A 304 0.29 4.31 12.00
C TYR A 304 0.71 4.91 10.67
N LEU A 305 1.24 6.13 10.76
CA LEU A 305 1.97 6.82 9.71
C LEU A 305 3.44 6.94 10.15
N THR A 306 4.38 6.55 9.30
CA THR A 306 5.80 6.53 9.64
C THR A 306 6.69 6.89 8.46
N SER A 307 7.82 7.53 8.74
CA SER A 307 8.92 7.64 7.78
C SER A 307 9.58 6.29 7.58
N VAL A 308 9.97 5.99 6.35
CA VAL A 308 10.54 4.69 5.99
C VAL A 308 12.05 4.81 5.79
N GLN A 309 12.82 4.16 6.65
CA GLN A 309 14.27 4.22 6.63
C GLN A 309 14.86 2.98 5.92
N PRO A 310 15.91 3.14 5.10
CA PRO A 310 16.59 2.01 4.45
C PRO A 310 17.11 1.00 5.47
N GLY A 311 16.79 -0.28 5.30
CA GLY A 311 17.23 -1.37 6.16
C GLY A 311 16.52 -1.46 7.50
N ALA A 312 15.55 -0.59 7.79
CA ALA A 312 14.81 -0.59 9.05
C ALA A 312 13.81 -1.75 9.15
N PHE A 313 13.50 -2.14 10.40
CA PHE A 313 12.51 -3.12 10.76
C PHE A 313 11.44 -2.48 11.67
N TYR A 314 10.15 -2.63 11.34
CA TYR A 314 9.03 -1.96 12.01
C TYR A 314 8.20 -2.87 12.92
N GLY A 315 8.66 -4.10 13.18
CA GLY A 315 8.14 -4.96 14.24
C GLY A 315 7.39 -6.20 13.76
N TRP A 316 6.46 -6.07 12.82
CA TRP A 316 5.62 -7.18 12.40
C TRP A 316 6.42 -8.39 11.89
N PRO A 317 6.09 -9.65 12.28
CA PRO A 317 5.00 -10.09 13.15
C PRO A 317 5.38 -10.21 14.62
N TYR A 318 6.61 -9.90 15.02
CA TYR A 318 7.18 -10.21 16.33
C TYR A 318 6.89 -9.15 17.39
N SER A 319 6.68 -7.92 16.97
CA SER A 319 6.27 -6.79 17.81
C SER A 319 5.36 -5.84 17.05
N TYR A 320 4.68 -4.97 17.75
CA TYR A 320 3.84 -3.92 17.21
C TYR A 320 4.17 -2.57 17.85
N PHE A 321 3.91 -1.50 17.13
CA PHE A 321 4.18 -0.12 17.51
C PHE A 321 5.55 0.04 18.18
N GLY A 322 6.60 -0.40 17.48
CA GLY A 322 7.97 -0.49 17.95
C GLY A 322 8.26 -1.81 18.66
N GLN A 323 8.77 -1.73 19.90
CA GLN A 323 9.33 -2.87 20.62
C GLN A 323 8.33 -3.59 21.56
N THR A 324 7.03 -3.33 21.43
CA THR A 324 6.01 -4.05 22.18
C THR A 324 5.83 -5.44 21.60
N GLU A 325 6.30 -6.46 22.31
CA GLU A 325 6.32 -7.84 21.82
C GLU A 325 4.90 -8.38 21.59
N ASP A 326 4.65 -8.99 20.43
CA ASP A 326 3.36 -9.61 20.13
C ASP A 326 3.16 -10.87 20.97
N PRO A 327 2.05 -11.00 21.74
CA PRO A 327 1.84 -12.13 22.64
C PRO A 327 1.77 -13.50 21.94
N ARG A 328 1.40 -13.52 20.62
CA ARG A 328 1.37 -14.77 19.83
C ARG A 328 2.74 -15.16 19.29
N ARG A 329 3.72 -14.24 19.32
CA ARG A 329 5.09 -14.44 18.81
C ARG A 329 6.14 -14.27 19.87
N LYS A 330 5.71 -14.32 21.14
CA LYS A 330 6.54 -14.05 22.29
C LYS A 330 7.79 -14.94 22.31
N GLY A 331 8.97 -14.32 22.40
CA GLY A 331 10.25 -15.00 22.48
C GLY A 331 10.81 -15.54 21.16
N GLU A 332 10.10 -15.41 20.02
CA GLU A 332 10.55 -15.97 18.75
C GLU A 332 11.77 -15.22 18.14
N ARG A 333 11.77 -13.89 18.18
CA ARG A 333 12.83 -13.08 17.56
C ARG A 333 13.17 -11.83 18.39
N PRO A 334 13.70 -12.02 19.60
CA PRO A 334 14.04 -10.90 20.49
C PRO A 334 15.10 -9.95 19.87
N ASP A 335 15.93 -10.46 18.97
CA ASP A 335 16.88 -9.67 18.19
C ASP A 335 16.21 -8.65 17.27
N LEU A 336 15.09 -9.01 16.62
CA LEU A 336 14.30 -8.12 15.78
C LEU A 336 13.41 -7.19 16.59
N VAL A 337 12.78 -7.69 17.65
CA VAL A 337 11.97 -6.86 18.56
C VAL A 337 12.80 -5.68 19.08
N LYS A 338 14.03 -5.94 19.54
CA LYS A 338 14.94 -4.89 20.02
C LYS A 338 15.32 -3.85 18.97
N LYS A 339 15.28 -4.20 17.69
CA LYS A 339 15.62 -3.31 16.56
C LYS A 339 14.39 -2.60 15.96
N ALA A 340 13.19 -2.97 16.40
CA ALA A 340 11.97 -2.42 15.82
C ALA A 340 11.89 -0.91 16.04
N VAL A 341 11.67 -0.19 14.93
CA VAL A 341 11.50 1.26 14.93
C VAL A 341 10.12 1.60 15.47
N VAL A 342 10.05 2.61 16.34
CA VAL A 342 8.78 3.14 16.82
C VAL A 342 8.21 4.08 15.74
N PRO A 343 6.99 3.86 15.26
CA PRO A 343 6.33 4.76 14.31
C PRO A 343 6.10 6.16 14.90
N GLU A 344 6.18 7.20 14.06
CA GLU A 344 6.07 8.59 14.51
C GLU A 344 4.63 9.01 14.87
N VAL A 345 3.61 8.46 14.19
CA VAL A 345 2.21 8.86 14.38
C VAL A 345 1.33 7.65 14.60
N ALA A 346 0.77 7.51 15.80
CA ALA A 346 -0.31 6.56 16.05
C ALA A 346 -1.61 7.07 15.43
N LEU A 347 -2.28 6.21 14.68
CA LEU A 347 -3.63 6.41 14.17
C LEU A 347 -4.61 5.53 14.96
N ALA A 348 -5.91 5.75 14.77
CA ALA A 348 -6.91 4.97 15.49
C ALA A 348 -6.77 3.46 15.22
N PRO A 349 -6.82 2.60 16.24
CA PRO A 349 -6.79 1.15 16.08
C PRO A 349 -7.91 0.67 15.16
N HIS A 350 -7.60 -0.32 14.31
CA HIS A 350 -8.56 -0.94 13.37
C HIS A 350 -9.14 0.02 12.32
N SER A 351 -8.63 1.24 12.19
CA SER A 351 -9.17 2.21 11.23
C SER A 351 -8.98 1.81 9.78
N ALA A 352 -8.11 0.83 9.51
CA ALA A 352 -7.66 0.41 8.19
C ALA A 352 -7.13 1.61 7.40
N SER A 353 -6.06 2.24 7.91
CA SER A 353 -5.38 3.37 7.29
C SER A 353 -4.64 2.91 6.04
N LEU A 354 -5.16 3.25 4.86
CA LEU A 354 -4.72 2.74 3.56
C LEU A 354 -4.21 3.85 2.64
N GLY A 355 -4.93 4.98 2.52
CA GLY A 355 -4.54 6.10 1.67
C GLY A 355 -3.49 6.97 2.35
N LEU A 356 -2.59 7.57 1.58
CA LEU A 356 -1.66 8.60 2.03
C LEU A 356 -1.40 9.57 0.89
N ALA A 357 -1.54 10.86 1.17
CA ALA A 357 -1.07 11.95 0.32
C ALA A 357 -0.57 13.09 1.20
N PHE A 358 0.70 13.47 1.06
CA PHE A 358 1.16 14.75 1.55
C PHE A 358 0.58 15.86 0.67
N TYR A 359 0.21 16.96 1.29
CA TYR A 359 -0.28 18.12 0.55
C TYR A 359 0.88 19.08 0.29
N ASP A 360 1.15 19.37 -0.98
CA ASP A 360 2.17 20.34 -1.40
C ASP A 360 1.56 21.53 -2.17
N GLY A 361 0.24 21.50 -2.39
CA GLY A 361 -0.51 22.58 -2.99
C GLY A 361 -0.68 23.81 -2.10
N LYS A 362 -1.27 24.86 -2.70
CA LYS A 362 -1.52 26.14 -2.03
C LYS A 362 -2.99 26.54 -2.00
N ALA A 363 -3.86 25.74 -2.60
CA ALA A 363 -5.28 26.04 -2.69
C ALA A 363 -6.01 25.93 -1.34
N PHE A 364 -5.57 25.02 -0.47
CA PHE A 364 -6.18 24.83 0.84
C PHE A 364 -5.77 25.93 1.83
N PRO A 365 -6.61 26.21 2.84
CA PRO A 365 -6.25 27.11 3.95
C PRO A 365 -4.91 26.73 4.58
N ALA A 366 -4.16 27.72 5.07
CA ALA A 366 -2.79 27.56 5.61
C ALA A 366 -2.65 26.39 6.61
N LYS A 367 -3.68 26.13 7.42
CA LYS A 367 -3.74 25.02 8.37
C LYS A 367 -3.48 23.66 7.69
N TYR A 368 -3.93 23.47 6.44
CA TYR A 368 -3.87 22.21 5.71
C TYR A 368 -2.76 22.15 4.65
N GLN A 369 -1.91 23.19 4.56
CA GLN A 369 -0.82 23.25 3.58
C GLN A 369 0.44 22.49 4.01
N GLN A 370 0.55 22.11 5.28
CA GLN A 370 1.66 21.33 5.80
C GLN A 370 1.11 20.11 6.54
N GLY A 371 1.06 19.00 5.88
CA GLY A 371 0.57 17.77 6.49
C GLY A 371 0.23 16.68 5.49
N ALA A 372 -0.33 15.62 6.02
CA ALA A 372 -0.70 14.44 5.25
C ALA A 372 -2.17 14.07 5.44
N PHE A 373 -2.85 13.73 4.36
CA PHE A 373 -4.19 13.17 4.37
C PHE A 373 -4.12 11.65 4.34
N VAL A 374 -4.83 11.00 5.26
CA VAL A 374 -4.84 9.53 5.39
C VAL A 374 -6.26 9.01 5.23
N GLY A 375 -6.48 8.20 4.20
CA GLY A 375 -7.74 7.50 3.96
C GLY A 375 -7.88 6.30 4.89
N GLN A 376 -8.91 6.27 5.73
CA GLN A 376 -9.21 5.23 6.70
C GLN A 376 -10.45 4.46 6.26
N HIS A 377 -10.24 3.24 5.76
CA HIS A 377 -11.27 2.40 5.14
C HIS A 377 -12.36 1.92 6.11
N GLY A 378 -12.05 1.91 7.40
CA GLY A 378 -12.97 1.59 8.49
C GLY A 378 -12.85 0.17 9.02
N SER A 379 -13.18 0.06 10.31
CA SER A 379 -12.99 -1.14 11.13
C SER A 379 -13.99 -2.26 10.81
N TRP A 380 -13.55 -3.48 11.12
CA TRP A 380 -14.40 -4.67 11.16
C TRP A 380 -14.19 -5.49 12.46
N ASN A 381 -13.04 -5.27 13.14
CA ASN A 381 -12.64 -6.00 14.34
C ASN A 381 -12.66 -5.08 15.57
N ARG A 382 -13.79 -4.41 15.80
CA ARG A 382 -14.00 -3.49 16.89
C ARG A 382 -15.48 -3.44 17.27
N SER A 383 -15.79 -3.19 18.55
CA SER A 383 -17.16 -3.06 19.06
C SER A 383 -17.88 -1.83 18.49
N GLU A 384 -17.16 -0.71 18.37
CA GLU A 384 -17.64 0.51 17.74
C GLU A 384 -16.84 0.82 16.47
N PHE A 385 -17.50 1.41 15.47
CA PHE A 385 -16.81 1.78 14.23
C PHE A 385 -15.75 2.86 14.46
N THR A 386 -14.59 2.64 13.85
CA THR A 386 -13.53 3.64 13.73
C THR A 386 -13.03 3.69 12.28
N GLY A 387 -12.40 4.79 11.89
CA GLY A 387 -12.11 5.05 10.49
C GLY A 387 -13.35 5.50 9.74
N TYR A 388 -13.60 5.00 8.53
CA TYR A 388 -14.66 5.46 7.62
C TYR A 388 -14.58 6.96 7.36
N LYS A 389 -13.38 7.48 7.17
CA LYS A 389 -13.10 8.91 7.03
C LYS A 389 -11.74 9.15 6.39
N VAL A 390 -11.46 10.38 6.04
CA VAL A 390 -10.09 10.86 5.79
C VAL A 390 -9.69 11.73 6.97
N VAL A 391 -8.52 11.48 7.53
CA VAL A 391 -7.94 12.32 8.58
C VAL A 391 -6.80 13.16 8.00
N PHE A 392 -6.59 14.34 8.59
CA PHE A 392 -5.43 15.19 8.36
C PHE A 392 -4.47 15.03 9.52
N VAL A 393 -3.21 14.79 9.22
CA VAL A 393 -2.10 14.75 10.18
C VAL A 393 -1.25 16.00 9.95
N PRO A 394 -1.22 16.97 10.88
CA PRO A 394 -0.43 18.18 10.70
C PRO A 394 1.06 17.91 10.82
N PHE A 395 1.84 18.65 10.05
CA PHE A 395 3.31 18.62 10.07
C PHE A 395 3.87 20.04 10.21
N GLU A 396 5.00 20.15 10.88
CA GLU A 396 5.82 21.37 10.93
C GLU A 396 7.27 21.00 10.65
N ASN A 397 7.91 21.73 9.75
CA ASN A 397 9.30 21.47 9.36
C ASN A 397 9.58 20.00 8.97
N GLY A 398 8.60 19.37 8.31
CA GLY A 398 8.67 17.99 7.85
C GLY A 398 8.50 16.92 8.93
N LYS A 399 8.08 17.29 10.15
CA LYS A 399 7.80 16.38 11.27
C LYS A 399 6.34 16.47 11.70
N PRO A 400 5.72 15.38 12.19
CA PRO A 400 4.38 15.43 12.76
C PRO A 400 4.28 16.46 13.88
N ALA A 401 3.22 17.28 13.87
CA ALA A 401 3.04 18.42 14.75
C ALA A 401 1.62 18.47 15.34
N GLY A 402 1.22 17.43 16.03
CA GLY A 402 -0.08 17.39 16.68
C GLY A 402 -0.84 16.07 16.45
N LYS A 403 -2.09 16.05 16.89
CA LYS A 403 -2.98 14.91 16.69
C LYS A 403 -3.61 14.97 15.31
N SER A 404 -3.93 13.80 14.75
CA SER A 404 -4.77 13.71 13.55
C SER A 404 -6.17 14.26 13.84
N GLU A 405 -6.76 14.91 12.85
CA GLU A 405 -8.11 15.47 12.91
C GLU A 405 -8.96 15.00 11.72
N ASP A 406 -10.27 14.91 11.92
CA ASP A 406 -11.20 14.51 10.86
C ASP A 406 -11.24 15.57 9.77
N PHE A 407 -11.06 15.14 8.50
CA PHE A 407 -11.11 16.02 7.35
C PHE A 407 -12.28 15.70 6.41
N VAL A 408 -12.45 14.45 6.00
CA VAL A 408 -13.66 14.04 5.26
C VAL A 408 -14.35 12.95 6.05
N SER A 409 -15.59 13.17 6.43
CA SER A 409 -16.37 12.27 7.29
C SER A 409 -17.79 12.02 6.73
N GLY A 410 -18.70 11.45 7.52
CA GLY A 410 -20.07 11.23 7.12
C GLY A 410 -20.30 9.96 6.27
N PHE A 411 -19.32 9.05 6.21
CA PHE A 411 -19.47 7.75 5.55
C PHE A 411 -20.30 6.77 6.36
N VAL A 412 -20.34 6.89 7.70
CA VAL A 412 -21.22 6.12 8.59
C VAL A 412 -22.61 6.75 8.55
N ALA A 413 -23.64 5.94 8.27
CA ALA A 413 -25.00 6.42 8.06
C ALA A 413 -25.68 6.84 9.38
N SER A 414 -25.46 6.07 10.45
CA SER A 414 -25.96 6.38 11.80
C SER A 414 -25.05 5.78 12.85
N THR A 415 -24.92 6.47 14.00
CA THR A 415 -24.22 5.96 15.18
C THR A 415 -25.00 4.80 15.81
N GLY A 416 -24.32 3.69 16.10
CA GLY A 416 -24.92 2.50 16.71
C GLY A 416 -25.37 1.42 15.72
N ASP A 417 -25.67 1.78 14.48
CA ASP A 417 -26.01 0.84 13.43
C ASP A 417 -24.75 0.31 12.71
N LYS A 418 -24.98 -0.65 11.80
CA LYS A 418 -23.90 -1.19 10.95
C LYS A 418 -23.88 -0.54 9.57
N GLU A 419 -24.75 0.42 9.29
CA GLU A 419 -24.94 0.98 7.97
C GLU A 419 -23.91 2.07 7.65
N VAL A 420 -23.34 1.96 6.48
CA VAL A 420 -22.39 2.94 5.94
C VAL A 420 -22.77 3.26 4.49
N TYR A 421 -22.53 4.50 4.06
CA TYR A 421 -22.77 4.91 2.68
C TYR A 421 -21.66 4.45 1.75
N GLY A 422 -20.42 4.43 2.24
CA GLY A 422 -19.23 4.08 1.50
C GLY A 422 -18.03 3.85 2.42
N ARG A 423 -16.86 3.62 1.82
CA ARG A 423 -15.60 3.35 2.53
C ARG A 423 -14.44 4.03 1.81
N PRO A 424 -13.86 5.11 2.35
CA PRO A 424 -12.76 5.81 1.69
C PRO A 424 -11.46 4.99 1.72
N VAL A 425 -10.69 5.02 0.64
CA VAL A 425 -9.44 4.27 0.48
C VAL A 425 -8.30 5.20 0.08
N GLY A 426 -8.15 5.44 -1.23
CA GLY A 426 -7.12 6.29 -1.79
C GLY A 426 -7.43 7.77 -1.58
N VAL A 427 -6.39 8.54 -1.38
CA VAL A 427 -6.41 10.00 -1.38
C VAL A 427 -5.32 10.48 -2.31
N THR A 428 -5.64 11.43 -3.21
CA THR A 428 -4.70 11.90 -4.22
C THR A 428 -4.90 13.40 -4.44
N GLU A 429 -3.83 14.17 -4.40
CA GLU A 429 -3.87 15.59 -4.73
C GLU A 429 -3.95 15.80 -6.25
N MET A 430 -4.78 16.76 -6.66
CA MET A 430 -4.95 17.20 -8.04
C MET A 430 -4.04 18.40 -8.32
N PRO A 431 -3.66 18.65 -9.59
CA PRO A 431 -2.83 19.82 -9.96
C PRO A 431 -3.42 21.18 -9.59
N ASP A 432 -4.74 21.27 -9.40
CA ASP A 432 -5.44 22.48 -8.94
C ASP A 432 -5.44 22.62 -7.41
N GLY A 433 -4.79 21.70 -6.69
CA GLY A 433 -4.73 21.65 -5.23
C GLY A 433 -5.99 21.10 -4.57
N SER A 434 -6.97 20.57 -5.30
CA SER A 434 -8.08 19.80 -4.73
C SER A 434 -7.64 18.38 -4.42
N LEU A 435 -8.39 17.66 -3.55
CA LEU A 435 -8.16 16.26 -3.26
C LEU A 435 -9.23 15.38 -3.89
N LEU A 436 -8.81 14.25 -4.45
CA LEU A 436 -9.69 13.14 -4.77
C LEU A 436 -9.69 12.13 -3.61
N VAL A 437 -10.87 11.69 -3.22
CA VAL A 437 -11.09 10.62 -2.24
C VAL A 437 -11.83 9.49 -2.92
N LEU A 438 -11.21 8.32 -2.97
CA LEU A 438 -11.78 7.14 -3.60
C LEU A 438 -12.60 6.36 -2.58
N ASP A 439 -13.85 6.08 -2.93
CA ASP A 439 -14.84 5.35 -2.13
C ASP A 439 -15.15 4.02 -2.82
N ASP A 440 -14.45 2.97 -2.42
CA ASP A 440 -14.53 1.68 -3.11
C ASP A 440 -15.87 0.96 -2.92
N ALA A 441 -16.51 1.15 -1.79
CA ALA A 441 -17.80 0.54 -1.49
C ALA A 441 -18.99 1.37 -1.98
N GLY A 442 -18.85 2.71 -1.99
CA GLY A 442 -19.81 3.63 -2.57
C GLY A 442 -19.70 3.75 -4.10
N ASN A 443 -18.66 3.16 -4.71
CA ASN A 443 -18.39 3.19 -6.15
C ASN A 443 -18.24 4.61 -6.72
N LYS A 444 -17.64 5.52 -5.94
CA LYS A 444 -17.52 6.94 -6.27
C LYS A 444 -16.10 7.46 -6.08
N VAL A 445 -15.80 8.53 -6.77
CA VAL A 445 -14.65 9.39 -6.50
C VAL A 445 -15.21 10.75 -6.10
N TRP A 446 -14.83 11.22 -4.93
CA TRP A 446 -15.21 12.51 -4.38
C TRP A 446 -14.10 13.52 -4.61
N ARG A 447 -14.45 14.77 -4.97
CA ARG A 447 -13.50 15.88 -5.07
C ARG A 447 -13.76 16.86 -3.92
N VAL A 448 -12.71 17.15 -3.16
CA VAL A 448 -12.72 18.15 -2.09
C VAL A 448 -11.88 19.34 -2.55
N ALA A 449 -12.48 20.52 -2.56
CA ALA A 449 -11.84 21.77 -2.96
C ALA A 449 -12.06 22.87 -1.91
N ALA A 450 -11.13 23.80 -1.78
CA ALA A 450 -11.36 25.03 -1.02
C ALA A 450 -12.44 25.88 -1.72
N GLN A 451 -13.18 26.67 -0.90
CA GLN A 451 -14.19 27.62 -1.38
C GLN A 451 -13.55 28.92 -1.86
#